data_13429af393c154e17eff1df20b9e2d61
#
_entry.id   13429af393c154e17eff1df20b9e2d61
#
_cell.length_a   1.000
_cell.length_b   1.000
_cell.length_c   1.000
_cell.angle_alpha   90.00
_cell.angle_beta   90.00
_cell.angle_gamma   90.00
#
_symmetry.space_group_name_H-M   'P 1'
#
loop_
_entity.id
_entity.type
_entity.pdbx_description
1 polymer ?
#
loop_
_entity_poly.entity_id
_entity_poly.type
_entity_poly.pdbx_seq_one_letter_code
_entity_poly.pdbx_strand_id
1 'polypeptide(L)'
;MQGRVNGEFTIEYVELPNGRMPAREFVDSLDDKASARIDAFIERLRVYGNRMQGKFAKKLTDDIFELRVKQFDRIFRILFFYQPGMLIVITSGFQKKTQETPPAEITRAEQLRKLWMKYRNRYPGSQKERAAILKELGL
;
A
#
# COMPACT_ATOMS: atom_id res chain seq x y z
N MET A 1 16.61 25.91 -5.22
CA MET A 1 16.11 25.17 -4.80
C MET A 1 15.35 24.28 -4.88
N GLN A 2 15.02 24.17 -4.89
CA GLN A 2 14.32 23.66 -4.71
C GLN A 2 13.77 22.65 -4.94
N GLY A 3 13.68 22.62 -5.11
CA GLY A 3 13.18 21.50 -5.44
C GLY A 3 11.95 21.04 -4.93
N ARG A 4 12.08 19.99 -4.27
CA ARG A 4 10.99 19.30 -3.62
C ARG A 4 10.27 20.20 -2.60
N VAL A 5 8.94 20.18 -2.66
CA VAL A 5 8.14 20.87 -1.65
C VAL A 5 8.30 20.16 -0.31
N ASN A 6 8.42 20.92 0.76
CA ASN A 6 8.54 20.36 2.10
C ASN A 6 7.36 19.45 2.42
N GLY A 7 7.66 18.26 2.89
CA GLY A 7 6.66 17.28 3.30
C GLY A 7 6.16 16.37 2.21
N GLU A 8 6.65 16.51 0.99
CA GLU A 8 6.28 15.57 -0.07
C GLU A 8 7.06 14.27 0.07
N PHE A 9 6.34 13.17 -0.16
CA PHE A 9 6.89 11.81 -0.04
C PHE A 9 7.09 11.21 -1.42
N THR A 10 7.84 10.11 -1.46
CA THR A 10 7.92 9.23 -2.61
C THR A 10 7.01 8.05 -2.34
N ILE A 11 6.21 7.66 -3.33
CA ILE A 11 5.34 6.48 -3.22
C ILE A 11 6.02 5.31 -3.90
N GLU A 12 6.05 4.19 -3.20
CA GLU A 12 6.52 2.92 -3.75
C GLU A 12 5.48 1.85 -3.43
N TYR A 13 5.33 0.87 -4.31
CA TYR A 13 4.42 -0.26 -4.10
C TYR A 13 5.22 -1.50 -3.79
N VAL A 14 4.71 -2.35 -2.89
CA VAL A 14 5.30 -3.67 -2.70
C VAL A 14 5.13 -4.46 -3.99
N GLU A 15 6.24 -4.97 -4.50
CA GLU A 15 6.27 -5.86 -5.65
C GLU A 15 6.62 -7.27 -5.16
N LEU A 16 5.89 -8.27 -5.62
CA LEU A 16 6.17 -9.66 -5.29
C LEU A 16 7.30 -10.20 -6.16
N PRO A 17 7.94 -11.31 -5.75
CA PRO A 17 9.03 -11.90 -6.55
C PRO A 17 8.63 -12.26 -7.98
N ASN A 18 7.35 -12.43 -8.28
CA ASN A 18 6.86 -12.70 -9.63
C ASN A 18 6.52 -11.43 -10.42
N GLY A 19 6.82 -10.24 -9.86
CA GLY A 19 6.56 -8.97 -10.51
C GLY A 19 5.17 -8.39 -10.25
N ARG A 20 4.29 -9.13 -9.62
CA ARG A 20 2.95 -8.63 -9.32
C ARG A 20 3.00 -7.62 -8.18
N MET A 21 2.12 -6.62 -8.24
CA MET A 21 1.99 -5.59 -7.22
C MET A 21 0.55 -5.63 -6.68
N PRO A 22 0.34 -6.24 -5.51
CA PRO A 22 -1.03 -6.46 -4.99
C PRO A 22 -1.89 -5.21 -4.95
N ALA A 23 -1.36 -4.09 -4.46
CA ALA A 23 -2.14 -2.87 -4.37
C ALA A 23 -2.51 -2.32 -5.75
N ARG A 24 -1.57 -2.32 -6.71
CA ARG A 24 -1.86 -1.85 -8.06
C ARG A 24 -2.86 -2.75 -8.76
N GLU A 25 -2.75 -4.07 -8.58
CA GLU A 25 -3.71 -4.99 -9.16
C GLU A 25 -5.11 -4.73 -8.63
N PHE A 26 -5.22 -4.46 -7.33
CA PHE A 26 -6.51 -4.12 -6.76
C PHE A 26 -7.10 -2.87 -7.41
N VAL A 27 -6.32 -1.79 -7.45
CA VAL A 27 -6.78 -0.51 -8.01
C VAL A 27 -7.14 -0.67 -9.49
N ASP A 28 -6.28 -1.35 -10.25
CA ASP A 28 -6.47 -1.51 -11.69
C ASP A 28 -7.64 -2.43 -12.03
N SER A 29 -8.11 -3.25 -11.09
CA SER A 29 -9.26 -4.13 -11.29
C SER A 29 -10.60 -3.40 -11.16
N LEU A 30 -10.58 -2.18 -10.65
CA LEU A 30 -11.79 -1.42 -10.41
C LEU A 30 -12.21 -0.63 -11.66
N ASP A 31 -13.44 -0.12 -11.63
CA ASP A 31 -13.91 0.76 -12.69
C ASP A 31 -13.06 2.06 -12.73
N ASP A 32 -13.08 2.73 -13.88
CA ASP A 32 -12.22 3.90 -14.09
C ASP A 32 -12.40 5.01 -13.06
N LYS A 33 -13.64 5.26 -12.65
CA LYS A 33 -13.92 6.32 -11.68
C LYS A 33 -13.34 5.98 -10.31
N ALA A 34 -13.49 4.74 -9.88
CA ALA A 34 -12.94 4.30 -8.60
C ALA A 34 -11.42 4.32 -8.62
N SER A 35 -10.81 3.78 -9.67
CA SER A 35 -9.37 3.79 -9.87
C SER A 35 -8.81 5.21 -9.81
N ALA A 36 -9.42 6.12 -10.57
CA ALA A 36 -8.97 7.51 -10.64
C ALA A 36 -9.08 8.20 -9.27
N ARG A 37 -10.14 7.91 -8.54
CA ARG A 37 -10.33 8.52 -7.23
C ARG A 37 -9.31 8.00 -6.22
N ILE A 38 -9.02 6.72 -6.25
CA ILE A 38 -7.99 6.14 -5.38
C ILE A 38 -6.63 6.75 -5.71
N ASP A 39 -6.30 6.84 -6.99
CA ASP A 39 -5.02 7.44 -7.40
C ASP A 39 -4.91 8.90 -6.98
N ALA A 40 -6.01 9.65 -7.02
CA ALA A 40 -6.04 11.02 -6.54
C ALA A 40 -5.77 11.10 -5.04
N PHE A 41 -6.30 10.15 -4.26
CA PHE A 41 -6.06 10.10 -2.82
C PHE A 41 -4.63 9.67 -2.49
N ILE A 42 -4.07 8.75 -3.28
CA ILE A 42 -2.66 8.37 -3.13
C ILE A 42 -1.77 9.59 -3.41
N GLU A 43 -2.12 10.39 -4.41
CA GLU A 43 -1.39 11.62 -4.70
C GLU A 43 -1.47 12.62 -3.53
N ARG A 44 -2.62 12.72 -2.89
CA ARG A 44 -2.75 13.54 -1.68
C ARG A 44 -1.89 13.00 -0.55
N LEU A 45 -1.85 11.68 -0.40
CA LEU A 45 -1.00 11.04 0.60
C LEU A 45 0.47 11.36 0.33
N ARG A 46 0.88 11.35 -0.93
CA ARG A 46 2.24 11.71 -1.32
C ARG A 46 2.59 13.13 -0.87
N VAL A 47 1.65 14.05 -1.03
CA VAL A 47 1.89 15.46 -0.71
C VAL A 47 1.81 15.72 0.80
N TYR A 48 0.81 15.19 1.45
CA TYR A 48 0.50 15.54 2.84
C TYR A 48 0.97 14.51 3.87
N GLY A 49 1.16 13.26 3.47
CA GLY A 49 1.66 12.21 4.36
C GLY A 49 0.87 12.09 5.64
N ASN A 50 1.58 12.11 6.78
CA ASN A 50 0.96 11.96 8.09
C ASN A 50 0.02 13.10 8.47
N ARG A 51 0.01 14.20 7.72
CA ARG A 51 -0.96 15.26 7.96
C ARG A 51 -2.38 14.90 7.51
N MET A 52 -2.54 13.77 6.81
CA MET A 52 -3.86 13.27 6.43
C MET A 52 -4.54 12.44 7.52
N GLN A 53 -3.86 12.20 8.63
CA GLN A 53 -4.41 11.36 9.68
C GLN A 53 -5.71 11.93 10.25
N GLY A 54 -6.59 11.02 10.65
CA GLY A 54 -7.90 11.35 11.18
C GLY A 54 -9.01 11.01 10.22
N LYS A 55 -9.32 11.89 9.29
CA LYS A 55 -10.46 11.70 8.40
C LYS A 55 -10.19 10.73 7.27
N PHE A 56 -9.02 10.84 6.62
CA PHE A 56 -8.72 10.07 5.42
C PHE A 56 -7.69 8.99 5.63
N ALA A 57 -6.89 9.08 6.68
CA ALA A 57 -5.88 8.10 6.98
C ALA A 57 -5.83 7.86 8.47
N LYS A 58 -5.61 6.61 8.86
CA LYS A 58 -5.48 6.29 10.28
C LYS A 58 -4.48 5.17 10.49
N LYS A 59 -3.92 5.14 11.70
CA LYS A 59 -3.01 4.10 12.13
C LYS A 59 -3.80 2.87 12.55
N LEU A 60 -3.42 1.70 12.03
CA LEU A 60 -4.03 0.42 12.39
C LEU A 60 -3.20 -0.35 13.40
N THR A 61 -1.89 -0.39 13.18
CA THR A 61 -0.92 -1.00 14.09
C THR A 61 0.25 -0.04 14.22
N ASP A 62 1.30 -0.44 14.95
CA ASP A 62 2.47 0.42 15.07
C ASP A 62 3.12 0.71 13.72
N ASP A 63 2.95 -0.18 12.75
CA ASP A 63 3.62 -0.06 11.47
C ASP A 63 2.66 0.21 10.30
N ILE A 64 1.43 -0.25 10.38
CA ILE A 64 0.49 -0.24 9.24
C ILE A 64 -0.54 0.86 9.40
N PHE A 65 -0.71 1.62 8.33
CA PHE A 65 -1.68 2.70 8.22
C PHE A 65 -2.67 2.39 7.10
N GLU A 66 -3.81 3.04 7.15
CA GLU A 66 -4.90 2.83 6.21
C GLU A 66 -5.32 4.15 5.60
N LEU A 67 -5.37 4.20 4.27
CA LEU A 67 -5.95 5.31 3.53
C LEU A 67 -7.38 4.93 3.16
N ARG A 68 -8.33 5.76 3.57
CA ARG A 68 -9.75 5.52 3.29
C ARG A 68 -10.17 6.34 2.08
N VAL A 69 -10.77 5.68 1.09
CA VAL A 69 -11.28 6.34 -0.10
C VAL A 69 -12.74 5.97 -0.27
N LYS A 70 -13.61 6.95 -0.18
CA LYS A 70 -15.04 6.74 -0.37
C LYS A 70 -15.45 7.20 -1.76
N GLN A 71 -16.22 6.39 -2.47
CA GLN A 71 -16.86 6.74 -3.72
C GLN A 71 -18.29 6.25 -3.70
N PHE A 72 -19.24 7.18 -3.66
CA PHE A 72 -20.66 6.87 -3.48
C PHE A 72 -20.85 6.02 -2.22
N ASP A 73 -21.37 4.81 -2.35
CA ASP A 73 -21.61 3.90 -1.23
C ASP A 73 -20.48 2.90 -1.03
N ARG A 74 -19.43 2.98 -1.86
CA ARG A 74 -18.28 2.07 -1.73
C ARG A 74 -17.18 2.72 -0.91
N ILE A 75 -16.51 1.92 -0.09
CA ILE A 75 -15.36 2.37 0.69
C ILE A 75 -14.19 1.46 0.35
N PHE A 76 -13.11 2.06 -0.15
CA PHE A 76 -11.87 1.35 -0.47
C PHE A 76 -10.85 1.67 0.61
N ARG A 77 -10.03 0.70 0.92
CA ARG A 77 -8.95 0.84 1.90
C ARG A 77 -7.64 0.47 1.24
N ILE A 78 -6.66 1.36 1.38
CA ILE A 78 -5.31 1.15 0.86
C ILE A 78 -4.38 1.14 2.06
N LEU A 79 -3.64 0.05 2.26
CA LEU A 79 -2.77 -0.12 3.41
C LEU A 79 -1.33 0.23 3.03
N PHE A 80 -0.62 0.87 3.95
CA PHE A 80 0.72 1.36 3.68
C PHE A 80 1.51 1.53 4.96
N PHE A 81 2.82 1.74 4.81
CA PHE A 81 3.70 2.07 5.94
C PHE A 81 4.70 3.13 5.51
N TYR A 82 5.26 3.81 6.52
CA TYR A 82 6.27 4.85 6.31
C TYR A 82 7.66 4.27 6.46
N GLN A 83 8.61 4.84 5.69
CA GLN A 83 10.03 4.53 5.81
C GLN A 83 10.84 5.82 5.89
N PRO A 84 12.03 5.78 6.50
CA PRO A 84 12.92 6.94 6.52
C PRO A 84 13.21 7.44 5.11
N GLY A 85 13.47 8.74 5.00
CA GLY A 85 13.71 9.36 3.70
C GLY A 85 12.45 9.79 2.99
N MET A 86 11.36 10.04 3.74
CA MET A 86 10.10 10.50 3.16
C MET A 86 9.53 9.51 2.16
N LEU A 87 9.54 8.24 2.53
CA LEU A 87 9.05 7.16 1.67
C LEU A 87 7.78 6.54 2.26
N ILE A 88 6.77 6.37 1.41
CA ILE A 88 5.54 5.66 1.74
C ILE A 88 5.50 4.42 0.85
N VAL A 89 5.36 3.24 1.47
CA VAL A 89 5.30 1.98 0.75
C VAL A 89 3.89 1.41 0.88
N ILE A 90 3.21 1.24 -0.23
CA ILE A 90 1.83 0.75 -0.27
C ILE A 90 1.87 -0.78 -0.42
N THR A 91 1.15 -1.46 0.47
CA THR A 91 1.18 -2.93 0.52
C THR A 91 0.04 -3.57 -0.24
N SER A 92 -1.18 -3.14 0.03
CA SER A 92 -2.36 -3.86 -0.44
C SER A 92 -3.58 -2.95 -0.43
N GLY A 93 -4.66 -3.43 -1.02
CA GLY A 93 -5.92 -2.70 -1.02
C GLY A 93 -7.09 -3.66 -1.07
N PHE A 94 -8.24 -3.21 -0.62
CA PHE A 94 -9.46 -4.00 -0.65
C PHE A 94 -10.68 -3.09 -0.57
N GLN A 95 -11.82 -3.60 -1.00
CA GLN A 95 -13.09 -2.90 -0.84
C GLN A 95 -13.67 -3.28 0.52
N LYS A 96 -13.95 -2.27 1.32
CA LYS A 96 -14.46 -2.50 2.66
C LYS A 96 -15.94 -2.86 2.64
N LYS A 97 -16.29 -3.87 3.42
CA LYS A 97 -17.69 -4.31 3.58
C LYS A 97 -18.19 -4.15 5.01
N THR A 98 -17.30 -3.85 5.96
CA THR A 98 -17.63 -3.68 7.37
C THR A 98 -16.99 -2.40 7.89
N GLN A 99 -17.35 -2.00 9.11
CA GLN A 99 -16.80 -0.79 9.72
C GLN A 99 -15.31 -0.93 10.05
N GLU A 100 -14.93 -2.10 10.51
CA GLU A 100 -13.54 -2.34 10.90
C GLU A 100 -12.76 -3.00 9.79
N THR A 101 -11.45 -2.75 9.77
CA THR A 101 -10.54 -3.43 8.85
C THR A 101 -10.40 -4.88 9.30
N PRO A 102 -10.70 -5.87 8.43
CA PRO A 102 -10.58 -7.27 8.81
C PRO A 102 -9.16 -7.63 9.24
N PRO A 103 -9.00 -8.41 10.30
CA PRO A 103 -7.65 -8.84 10.76
C PRO A 103 -6.82 -9.49 9.68
N ALA A 104 -7.43 -10.25 8.78
CA ALA A 104 -6.71 -10.90 7.69
C ALA A 104 -6.03 -9.89 6.75
N GLU A 105 -6.67 -8.75 6.52
CA GLU A 105 -6.07 -7.71 5.68
C GLU A 105 -4.89 -7.05 6.37
N ILE A 106 -4.97 -6.86 7.68
CA ILE A 106 -3.87 -6.31 8.46
C ILE A 106 -2.70 -7.30 8.47
N THR A 107 -2.98 -8.58 8.70
CA THR A 107 -1.96 -9.63 8.67
C THR A 107 -1.25 -9.67 7.32
N ARG A 108 -2.02 -9.58 6.23
CA ARG A 108 -1.45 -9.56 4.88
C ARG A 108 -0.52 -8.35 4.69
N ALA A 109 -0.95 -7.18 5.13
CA ALA A 109 -0.13 -5.98 5.00
C ALA A 109 1.17 -6.10 5.81
N GLU A 110 1.10 -6.69 7.00
CA GLU A 110 2.29 -6.94 7.82
C GLU A 110 3.27 -7.90 7.14
N GLN A 111 2.74 -8.95 6.52
CA GLN A 111 3.57 -9.91 5.77
C GLN A 111 4.24 -9.23 4.58
N LEU A 112 3.50 -8.40 3.85
CA LEU A 112 4.05 -7.67 2.71
C LEU A 112 5.08 -6.64 3.16
N ARG A 113 4.86 -6.00 4.30
CA ARG A 113 5.86 -5.10 4.87
C ARG A 113 7.14 -5.84 5.20
N LYS A 114 7.05 -6.98 5.85
CA LYS A 114 8.24 -7.81 6.20
C LYS A 114 9.00 -8.22 4.94
N LEU A 115 8.27 -8.60 3.91
CA LEU A 115 8.86 -8.95 2.63
C LEU A 115 9.64 -7.76 2.06
N TRP A 116 9.02 -6.59 2.04
CA TRP A 116 9.67 -5.38 1.53
C TRP A 116 10.87 -5.00 2.38
N MET A 117 10.77 -5.08 3.70
CA MET A 117 11.88 -4.78 4.59
C MET A 117 13.09 -5.67 4.32
N LYS A 118 12.84 -6.94 3.98
CA LYS A 118 13.91 -7.90 3.72
C LYS A 118 14.55 -7.69 2.35
N TYR A 119 13.76 -7.43 1.32
CA TYR A 119 14.25 -7.44 -0.06
C TYR A 119 14.24 -6.07 -0.74
N ARG A 120 13.43 -5.12 -0.27
CA ARG A 120 13.30 -3.79 -0.89
C ARG A 120 12.91 -3.88 -2.36
N ASN A 121 12.02 -4.82 -2.70
CA ASN A 121 11.59 -5.13 -4.08
C ASN A 121 12.74 -5.63 -4.98
N ARG A 122 13.85 -6.03 -4.38
CA ARG A 122 15.02 -6.54 -5.12
C ARG A 122 15.22 -8.00 -4.78
N TYR A 123 14.71 -8.87 -5.63
CA TYR A 123 14.72 -10.31 -5.38
C TYR A 123 15.85 -11.02 -6.07
N PRO A 124 16.21 -12.24 -5.59
CA PRO A 124 17.19 -13.06 -6.29
C PRO A 124 16.79 -13.27 -7.75
N GLY A 125 17.78 -13.42 -8.64
CA GLY A 125 17.52 -13.62 -10.07
C GLY A 125 16.97 -15.00 -10.40
N SER A 126 17.20 -15.99 -9.53
CA SER A 126 16.80 -17.36 -9.77
C SER A 126 15.30 -17.55 -9.62
N GLN A 127 14.68 -18.19 -10.61
CA GLN A 127 13.24 -18.51 -10.54
C GLN A 127 12.93 -19.43 -9.36
N LYS A 128 13.83 -20.34 -9.06
CA LYS A 128 13.66 -21.27 -7.94
C LYS A 128 13.58 -20.53 -6.60
N GLU A 129 14.49 -19.58 -6.40
CA GLU A 129 14.51 -18.79 -5.17
C GLU A 129 13.28 -17.90 -5.06
N ARG A 130 12.87 -17.26 -6.16
CA ARG A 130 11.68 -16.43 -6.20
C ARG A 130 10.41 -17.24 -5.89
N ALA A 131 10.33 -18.45 -6.46
CA ALA A 131 9.20 -19.33 -6.19
C ALA A 131 9.14 -19.75 -4.73
N ALA A 132 10.31 -19.99 -4.10
CA ALA A 132 10.36 -20.34 -2.69
C ALA A 132 9.84 -19.21 -1.80
N ILE A 133 10.19 -17.98 -2.13
CA ILE A 133 9.70 -16.80 -1.39
C ILE A 133 8.19 -16.71 -1.49
N LEU A 134 7.64 -16.88 -2.70
CA LEU A 134 6.18 -16.86 -2.91
C LEU A 134 5.49 -17.94 -2.09
N LYS A 135 6.07 -19.12 -2.04
CA LYS A 135 5.51 -20.24 -1.29
C LYS A 135 5.43 -19.93 0.20
N GLU A 136 6.45 -19.29 0.75
CA GLU A 136 6.46 -18.88 2.16
C GLU A 136 5.34 -17.90 2.48
N LEU A 137 4.92 -17.11 1.50
CA LEU A 137 3.82 -16.15 1.66
C LEU A 137 2.45 -16.78 1.42
N GLY A 138 2.39 -18.05 1.04
CA GLY A 138 1.15 -18.71 0.70
C GLY A 138 0.62 -18.35 -0.68
N LEU A 139 1.51 -17.94 -1.55
CA LEU A 139 1.13 -17.50 -2.90
C LEU A 139 1.60 -18.45 -3.99
#